data_85fc56853465d85387e554764e3fe63c
#
_entry.id   85fc56853465d85387e554764e3fe63c
#
_cell.length_a   1.000
_cell.length_b   1.000
_cell.length_c   1.000
_cell.angle_alpha   90.00
_cell.angle_beta   90.00
_cell.angle_gamma   90.00
#
_symmetry.space_group_name_H-M   'P 1'
#
loop_
_entity.id
_entity.type
_entity.pdbx_description
1 polymer ?
#
loop_
_entity_poly.entity_id
_entity_poly.type
_entity_poly.pdbx_seq_one_letter_code
_entity_poly.pdbx_strand_id
1 'polypeptide(L)'
;MGGTPDRQQRAADSEASAGRAPSRPRTLFEKVWDAHVVRAETSATPAVLYIDLHLVHEVTSPQAFAELRARGLEVRRPDRTVATMDHSTPTGPRPAGASLKQIPIADLQAAQQVGFLERNCRDFGIPLFALGDERQGIVHVIGPELGVTQPGSTIVCGDSHTSTHGALGALAFGIGTTEVGHVLATQCLLQRRPQTMEIRVDGRLGPGVSAKDIILAVIARIGEAGGTGHVLEYTGEAIRALSME
;
A
#
# COMPACT_ATOMS: atom_id res chain seq x y z
N MET A 1 -50.99 37.01 4.15
CA MET A 1 -50.78 36.87 2.69
C MET A 1 -49.79 35.78 2.47
N GLY A 2 -50.26 34.56 2.17
CA GLY A 2 -49.43 33.40 1.93
C GLY A 2 -49.20 33.22 0.43
N GLY A 3 -47.97 33.37 0.01
CA GLY A 3 -47.54 33.09 -1.37
C GLY A 3 -47.36 31.59 -1.58
N THR A 4 -48.11 31.03 -2.50
CA THR A 4 -47.98 29.65 -2.98
C THR A 4 -46.68 29.51 -3.79
N PRO A 5 -45.80 28.54 -3.56
CA PRO A 5 -44.59 28.37 -4.37
C PRO A 5 -44.93 27.94 -5.80
N ASP A 6 -44.22 28.56 -6.74
CA ASP A 6 -44.38 28.51 -8.19
C ASP A 6 -44.28 27.05 -8.73
N ARG A 7 -45.20 26.72 -9.65
CA ARG A 7 -45.27 25.43 -10.33
C ARG A 7 -44.01 25.05 -11.11
N GLN A 8 -43.22 26.06 -11.50
CA GLN A 8 -41.96 25.83 -12.22
C GLN A 8 -40.84 25.30 -11.33
N GLN A 9 -40.84 25.64 -10.03
CA GLN A 9 -39.84 25.13 -9.07
C GLN A 9 -40.05 23.63 -8.75
N ARG A 10 -41.30 23.18 -8.75
CA ARG A 10 -41.64 21.77 -8.53
C ARG A 10 -41.34 20.88 -9.75
N ALA A 11 -41.31 21.42 -10.96
CA ALA A 11 -40.92 20.66 -12.17
C ALA A 11 -39.40 20.48 -12.23
N ALA A 12 -38.61 21.46 -11.83
CA ALA A 12 -37.15 21.38 -11.79
C ALA A 12 -36.65 20.36 -10.73
N ASP A 13 -37.31 20.31 -9.57
CA ASP A 13 -36.97 19.32 -8.50
C ASP A 13 -37.42 17.88 -8.85
N SER A 14 -38.40 17.74 -9.75
CA SER A 14 -38.87 16.41 -10.23
C SER A 14 -37.97 15.82 -11.31
N GLU A 15 -37.29 16.62 -12.11
CA GLU A 15 -36.36 16.14 -13.13
C GLU A 15 -35.00 15.73 -12.57
N ALA A 16 -34.59 16.29 -11.40
CA ALA A 16 -33.37 15.88 -10.70
C ALA A 16 -33.43 14.47 -10.06
N SER A 17 -34.63 13.88 -9.99
CA SER A 17 -34.90 12.52 -9.47
C SER A 17 -35.05 11.45 -10.54
N ALA A 18 -34.82 11.78 -11.82
CA ALA A 18 -34.88 10.80 -12.90
C ALA A 18 -33.76 9.76 -12.76
N GLY A 19 -34.13 8.55 -12.41
CA GLY A 19 -33.40 7.37 -12.04
C GLY A 19 -32.01 7.22 -12.67
N ARG A 20 -31.00 7.31 -11.84
CA ARG A 20 -29.69 6.72 -12.11
C ARG A 20 -29.94 5.20 -12.21
N ALA A 21 -29.79 4.63 -13.42
CA ALA A 21 -29.89 3.19 -13.63
C ALA A 21 -29.07 2.49 -12.53
N PRO A 22 -29.55 1.38 -11.96
CA PRO A 22 -28.81 0.69 -10.90
C PRO A 22 -27.43 0.37 -11.44
N SER A 23 -26.42 1.03 -10.87
CA SER A 23 -25.03 0.78 -11.24
C SER A 23 -24.74 -0.70 -10.94
N ARG A 24 -24.14 -1.42 -11.90
CA ARG A 24 -23.74 -2.81 -11.68
C ARG A 24 -22.96 -2.92 -10.35
N PRO A 25 -23.08 -4.03 -9.63
CA PRO A 25 -22.24 -4.29 -8.47
C PRO A 25 -20.76 -4.12 -8.83
N ARG A 26 -19.99 -3.50 -7.94
CA ARG A 26 -18.56 -3.22 -8.15
C ARG A 26 -17.75 -3.89 -7.05
N THR A 27 -16.60 -4.45 -7.41
CA THR A 27 -15.65 -5.01 -6.46
C THR A 27 -15.03 -3.90 -5.59
N LEU A 28 -14.40 -4.27 -4.47
CA LEU A 28 -13.63 -3.32 -3.66
C LEU A 28 -12.51 -2.71 -4.50
N PHE A 29 -11.79 -3.52 -5.25
CA PHE A 29 -10.75 -3.06 -6.17
C PHE A 29 -11.25 -1.98 -7.13
N GLU A 30 -12.38 -2.22 -7.82
CA GLU A 30 -12.95 -1.24 -8.76
C GLU A 30 -13.28 0.09 -8.08
N LYS A 31 -13.78 0.04 -6.84
CA LYS A 31 -14.12 1.25 -6.06
C LYS A 31 -12.87 2.04 -5.68
N VAL A 32 -11.85 1.35 -5.15
CA VAL A 32 -10.60 1.98 -4.73
C VAL A 32 -9.87 2.52 -5.95
N TRP A 33 -9.72 1.73 -7.00
CA TRP A 33 -9.07 2.18 -8.24
C TRP A 33 -9.69 3.46 -8.79
N ASP A 34 -11.01 3.45 -9.03
CA ASP A 34 -11.68 4.60 -9.66
C ASP A 34 -11.69 5.85 -8.78
N ALA A 35 -11.59 5.70 -7.44
CA ALA A 35 -11.46 6.82 -6.53
C ALA A 35 -10.07 7.49 -6.56
N HIS A 36 -9.03 6.76 -7.03
CA HIS A 36 -7.64 7.22 -7.01
C HIS A 36 -7.04 7.52 -8.39
N VAL A 37 -7.77 7.21 -9.48
CA VAL A 37 -7.31 7.53 -10.84
C VAL A 37 -7.35 9.06 -11.06
N VAL A 38 -6.16 9.65 -11.18
CA VAL A 38 -5.98 11.07 -11.55
C VAL A 38 -6.11 11.24 -13.05
N ARG A 39 -5.58 10.29 -13.82
CA ARG A 39 -5.70 10.24 -15.29
C ARG A 39 -5.90 8.81 -15.72
N ALA A 40 -6.94 8.56 -16.49
CA ALA A 40 -7.23 7.23 -17.02
C ALA A 40 -6.14 6.74 -17.97
N GLU A 41 -5.95 5.42 -18.03
CA GLU A 41 -5.07 4.81 -19.01
C GLU A 41 -5.64 4.92 -20.43
N THR A 42 -4.72 4.86 -21.38
CA THR A 42 -5.04 4.73 -22.82
C THR A 42 -4.34 3.48 -23.37
N SER A 43 -4.56 3.16 -24.63
CA SER A 43 -3.80 2.10 -25.30
C SER A 43 -2.28 2.34 -25.25
N ALA A 44 -1.85 3.59 -25.27
CA ALA A 44 -0.45 3.98 -25.30
C ALA A 44 0.17 4.26 -23.92
N THR A 45 -0.62 4.69 -22.93
CA THR A 45 -0.11 5.13 -21.63
C THR A 45 -0.82 4.45 -20.45
N PRO A 46 -0.10 4.13 -19.35
CA PRO A 46 -0.73 3.66 -18.12
C PRO A 46 -1.58 4.77 -17.47
N ALA A 47 -2.43 4.38 -16.53
CA ALA A 47 -3.11 5.33 -15.66
C ALA A 47 -2.12 6.04 -14.74
N VAL A 48 -2.47 7.25 -14.30
CA VAL A 48 -1.84 7.93 -13.18
C VAL A 48 -2.71 7.71 -11.96
N LEU A 49 -2.19 7.00 -10.97
CA LEU A 49 -2.88 6.65 -9.75
C LEU A 49 -2.33 7.46 -8.58
N TYR A 50 -3.18 8.16 -7.83
CA TYR A 50 -2.80 8.84 -6.60
C TYR A 50 -2.48 7.81 -5.51
N ILE A 51 -1.47 8.08 -4.68
CA ILE A 51 -1.04 7.20 -3.60
C ILE A 51 -1.31 7.87 -2.25
N ASP A 52 -2.09 7.21 -1.40
CA ASP A 52 -2.43 7.73 -0.06
C ASP A 52 -1.30 7.57 0.94
N LEU A 53 -0.54 6.47 0.84
CA LEU A 53 0.54 6.15 1.76
C LEU A 53 1.74 5.58 1.03
N HIS A 54 2.90 6.19 1.23
CA HIS A 54 4.19 5.68 0.78
C HIS A 54 4.99 5.17 1.99
N LEU A 55 5.20 3.87 2.05
CA LEU A 55 6.07 3.24 3.05
C LEU A 55 7.49 3.13 2.49
N VAL A 56 8.48 3.52 3.28
CA VAL A 56 9.87 3.60 2.85
C VAL A 56 10.79 2.91 3.85
N HIS A 57 11.77 2.17 3.34
CA HIS A 57 12.82 1.56 4.14
C HIS A 57 14.21 1.80 3.53
N GLU A 58 15.28 1.37 4.22
CA GLU A 58 16.66 1.75 3.92
C GLU A 58 17.23 1.09 2.66
N VAL A 59 16.68 -0.04 2.19
CA VAL A 59 17.31 -0.79 1.09
C VAL A 59 16.99 -0.18 -0.28
N THR A 60 15.75 0.16 -0.57
CA THR A 60 15.31 0.60 -1.91
C THR A 60 15.24 2.12 -2.07
N SER A 61 15.42 2.88 -0.99
CA SER A 61 15.25 4.34 -1.00
C SER A 61 16.51 5.17 -1.31
N PRO A 62 17.76 4.74 -1.06
CA PRO A 62 18.93 5.61 -1.19
C PRO A 62 19.09 6.25 -2.57
N GLN A 63 18.94 5.46 -3.64
CA GLN A 63 19.07 5.95 -5.02
C GLN A 63 17.92 6.89 -5.39
N ALA A 64 16.70 6.61 -4.94
CA ALA A 64 15.55 7.46 -5.15
C ALA A 64 15.77 8.87 -4.57
N PHE A 65 16.23 8.97 -3.33
CA PHE A 65 16.57 10.25 -2.71
C PHE A 65 17.76 10.96 -3.37
N ALA A 66 18.76 10.21 -3.81
CA ALA A 66 19.89 10.78 -4.56
C ALA A 66 19.42 11.43 -5.86
N GLU A 67 18.50 10.79 -6.58
CA GLU A 67 17.93 11.33 -7.81
C GLU A 67 17.08 12.59 -7.55
N LEU A 68 16.27 12.62 -6.48
CA LEU A 68 15.55 13.83 -6.10
C LEU A 68 16.51 15.00 -5.90
N ARG A 69 17.58 14.80 -5.11
CA ARG A 69 18.60 15.85 -4.90
C ARG A 69 19.27 16.31 -6.19
N ALA A 70 19.66 15.36 -7.05
CA ALA A 70 20.31 15.67 -8.32
C ALA A 70 19.43 16.52 -9.25
N ARG A 71 18.10 16.37 -9.14
CA ARG A 71 17.10 17.12 -9.91
C ARG A 71 16.57 18.36 -9.19
N GLY A 72 16.97 18.63 -7.95
CA GLY A 72 16.43 19.72 -7.14
C GLY A 72 14.94 19.55 -6.80
N LEU A 73 14.47 18.30 -6.67
CA LEU A 73 13.09 17.97 -6.36
C LEU A 73 12.92 17.74 -4.85
N GLU A 74 11.78 18.19 -4.32
CA GLU A 74 11.33 17.93 -2.95
C GLU A 74 10.42 16.71 -2.89
N VAL A 75 10.25 16.13 -1.69
CA VAL A 75 9.21 15.14 -1.45
C VAL A 75 7.86 15.82 -1.43
N ARG A 76 6.96 15.38 -2.31
CA ARG A 76 5.66 16.02 -2.55
C ARG A 76 4.75 16.02 -1.33
N ARG A 77 4.72 14.90 -0.60
CA ARG A 77 3.83 14.70 0.56
C ARG A 77 4.59 13.96 1.68
N PRO A 78 5.46 14.65 2.41
CA PRO A 78 6.14 14.03 3.57
C PRO A 78 5.14 13.51 4.62
N ASP A 79 3.99 14.16 4.75
CA ASP A 79 2.88 13.78 5.63
C ASP A 79 2.14 12.50 5.21
N ARG A 80 2.37 12.02 3.98
CA ARG A 80 1.85 10.76 3.42
C ARG A 80 2.95 9.73 3.19
N THR A 81 4.14 9.98 3.74
CA THR A 81 5.29 9.10 3.64
C THR A 81 5.73 8.73 5.05
N VAL A 82 5.91 7.44 5.30
CA VAL A 82 6.38 6.91 6.59
C VAL A 82 7.57 6.01 6.35
N ALA A 83 8.64 6.23 7.09
CA ALA A 83 9.86 5.45 6.98
C ALA A 83 10.16 4.62 8.24
N THR A 84 10.74 3.45 8.05
CA THR A 84 11.24 2.60 9.13
C THR A 84 12.54 1.93 8.71
N MET A 85 13.34 1.54 9.69
CA MET A 85 14.54 0.71 9.49
C MET A 85 14.18 -0.72 9.83
N ASP A 86 14.19 -1.63 8.84
CA ASP A 86 13.76 -3.01 9.07
C ASP A 86 14.57 -4.11 8.35
N HIS A 87 15.15 -3.82 7.19
CA HIS A 87 15.86 -4.82 6.38
C HIS A 87 17.33 -4.97 6.77
N SER A 88 18.00 -3.87 7.11
CA SER A 88 19.44 -3.82 7.40
C SER A 88 19.72 -3.63 8.88
N THR A 89 18.87 -4.20 9.72
CA THR A 89 18.91 -4.03 11.19
C THR A 89 19.50 -5.27 11.86
N PRO A 90 20.17 -5.12 13.05
CA PRO A 90 20.70 -6.26 13.78
C PRO A 90 19.58 -7.21 14.26
N THR A 91 19.77 -8.51 14.03
CA THR A 91 18.85 -9.58 14.46
C THR A 91 19.41 -10.43 15.61
N GLY A 92 20.64 -10.16 16.06
CA GLY A 92 21.27 -10.85 17.16
C GLY A 92 20.63 -10.59 18.52
N PRO A 93 20.95 -11.40 19.55
CA PRO A 93 20.44 -11.18 20.89
C PRO A 93 20.79 -9.78 21.40
N ARG A 94 19.78 -9.07 21.90
CA ARG A 94 19.99 -7.76 22.50
C ARG A 94 20.45 -7.93 23.96
N PRO A 95 21.59 -7.33 24.36
CA PRO A 95 21.97 -7.28 25.76
C PRO A 95 20.86 -6.65 26.61
N ALA A 96 20.64 -7.16 27.81
CA ALA A 96 19.61 -6.65 28.70
C ALA A 96 19.81 -5.13 28.94
N GLY A 97 18.78 -4.34 28.70
CA GLY A 97 18.81 -2.87 28.85
C GLY A 97 19.48 -2.10 27.70
N ALA A 98 20.03 -2.75 26.69
CA ALA A 98 20.61 -2.06 25.53
C ALA A 98 19.51 -1.63 24.53
N SER A 99 19.61 -0.39 24.03
CA SER A 99 18.83 0.06 22.89
C SER A 99 19.33 -0.59 21.59
N LEU A 100 18.45 -0.89 20.64
CA LEU A 100 18.84 -1.33 19.29
C LEU A 100 19.81 -0.36 18.62
N LYS A 101 19.70 0.93 18.90
CA LYS A 101 20.61 1.98 18.42
C LYS A 101 22.07 1.77 18.89
N GLN A 102 22.29 1.05 19.98
CA GLN A 102 23.60 0.78 20.54
C GLN A 102 24.23 -0.51 20.01
N ILE A 103 23.49 -1.32 19.25
CA ILE A 103 23.99 -2.55 18.63
C ILE A 103 24.67 -2.17 17.32
N PRO A 104 25.98 -2.41 17.18
CA PRO A 104 26.68 -2.11 15.93
C PRO A 104 26.15 -2.98 14.79
N ILE A 105 25.92 -2.38 13.63
CA ILE A 105 25.64 -3.07 12.39
C ILE A 105 26.97 -3.49 11.81
N ALA A 106 27.27 -4.80 11.85
CA ALA A 106 28.58 -5.34 11.47
C ALA A 106 28.86 -5.19 9.96
N ASP A 107 27.82 -5.30 9.13
CA ASP A 107 27.93 -5.10 7.69
C ASP A 107 27.98 -3.60 7.37
N LEU A 108 29.06 -3.15 6.73
CA LEU A 108 29.27 -1.74 6.40
C LEU A 108 28.25 -1.18 5.40
N GLN A 109 27.79 -2.01 4.46
CA GLN A 109 26.79 -1.60 3.49
C GLN A 109 25.43 -1.40 4.18
N ALA A 110 25.03 -2.34 5.02
CA ALA A 110 23.82 -2.23 5.84
C ALA A 110 23.87 -0.98 6.74
N ALA A 111 25.01 -0.73 7.41
CA ALA A 111 25.21 0.47 8.25
C ALA A 111 25.08 1.77 7.43
N GLN A 112 25.61 1.79 6.20
CA GLN A 112 25.49 2.92 5.31
C GLN A 112 24.04 3.17 4.86
N GLN A 113 23.31 2.11 4.50
CA GLN A 113 21.89 2.19 4.10
C GLN A 113 21.03 2.78 5.21
N VAL A 114 21.17 2.29 6.43
CA VAL A 114 20.51 2.83 7.63
C VAL A 114 20.85 4.32 7.83
N GLY A 115 22.14 4.68 7.74
CA GLY A 115 22.59 6.06 7.86
C GLY A 115 22.08 6.95 6.69
N PHE A 116 21.94 6.43 5.48
CA PHE A 116 21.32 7.16 4.37
C PHE A 116 19.86 7.45 4.63
N LEU A 117 19.08 6.45 5.08
CA LEU A 117 17.67 6.64 5.39
C LEU A 117 17.48 7.72 6.47
N GLU A 118 18.26 7.69 7.54
CA GLU A 118 18.18 8.70 8.61
C GLU A 118 18.44 10.12 8.09
N ARG A 119 19.49 10.31 7.29
CA ARG A 119 19.78 11.60 6.67
C ARG A 119 18.69 12.03 5.70
N ASN A 120 18.22 11.13 4.85
CA ASN A 120 17.20 11.41 3.86
C ASN A 120 15.88 11.84 4.51
N CYS A 121 15.42 11.10 5.51
CA CYS A 121 14.19 11.45 6.23
C CYS A 121 14.29 12.81 6.93
N ARG A 122 15.44 13.12 7.54
CA ARG A 122 15.69 14.43 8.14
C ARG A 122 15.65 15.56 7.12
N ASP A 123 16.36 15.39 6.00
CA ASP A 123 16.50 16.43 4.97
C ASP A 123 15.17 16.72 4.27
N PHE A 124 14.34 15.70 4.06
CA PHE A 124 13.04 15.80 3.37
C PHE A 124 11.82 15.87 4.29
N GLY A 125 12.03 15.93 5.61
CA GLY A 125 10.94 16.07 6.57
C GLY A 125 10.00 14.86 6.69
N ILE A 126 10.51 13.65 6.43
CA ILE A 126 9.74 12.40 6.48
C ILE A 126 9.78 11.82 7.90
N PRO A 127 8.63 11.45 8.51
CA PRO A 127 8.60 10.70 9.75
C PRO A 127 9.39 9.39 9.65
N LEU A 128 10.33 9.16 10.57
CA LEU A 128 11.16 7.96 10.60
C LEU A 128 11.05 7.26 11.95
N PHE A 129 10.72 5.99 11.94
CA PHE A 129 10.86 5.08 13.06
C PHE A 129 12.21 4.39 12.99
N ALA A 130 13.21 5.04 13.59
CA ALA A 130 14.60 4.61 13.57
C ALA A 130 14.88 3.50 14.60
N LEU A 131 16.06 2.88 14.52
CA LEU A 131 16.53 1.93 15.53
C LEU A 131 16.44 2.53 16.92
N GLY A 132 15.74 1.86 17.83
CA GLY A 132 15.50 2.28 19.20
C GLY A 132 14.23 3.13 19.42
N ASP A 133 13.50 3.51 18.37
CA ASP A 133 12.12 4.00 18.50
C ASP A 133 11.20 2.83 18.87
N GLU A 134 10.26 3.03 19.80
CA GLU A 134 9.31 1.99 20.21
C GLU A 134 8.38 1.55 19.08
N ARG A 135 8.19 2.40 18.08
CA ARG A 135 7.38 2.13 16.89
C ARG A 135 8.17 1.54 15.73
N GLN A 136 9.48 1.35 15.90
CA GLN A 136 10.31 0.71 14.87
C GLN A 136 9.95 -0.76 14.73
N GLY A 137 9.76 -1.21 13.50
CA GLY A 137 9.42 -2.60 13.20
C GLY A 137 9.38 -2.84 11.71
N ILE A 138 8.98 -4.04 11.33
CA ILE A 138 8.82 -4.46 9.93
C ILE A 138 7.82 -3.51 9.24
N VAL A 139 8.19 -3.00 8.08
CA VAL A 139 7.43 -1.96 7.35
C VAL A 139 5.96 -2.34 7.13
N HIS A 140 5.66 -3.60 6.87
CA HIS A 140 4.29 -4.09 6.65
C HIS A 140 3.55 -4.44 7.95
N VAL A 141 4.21 -4.41 9.08
CA VAL A 141 3.62 -4.58 10.42
C VAL A 141 3.30 -3.22 11.04
N ILE A 142 4.22 -2.27 10.96
CA ILE A 142 4.00 -0.94 11.54
C ILE A 142 2.84 -0.19 10.87
N GLY A 143 2.61 -0.40 9.58
CA GLY A 143 1.49 0.21 8.87
C GLY A 143 0.14 -0.08 9.52
N PRO A 144 -0.24 -1.35 9.71
CA PRO A 144 -1.42 -1.76 10.46
C PRO A 144 -1.42 -1.36 11.94
N GLU A 145 -0.32 -1.62 12.66
CA GLU A 145 -0.25 -1.38 14.12
C GLU A 145 -0.39 0.10 14.48
N LEU A 146 0.16 0.99 13.68
CA LEU A 146 0.04 2.44 13.86
C LEU A 146 -1.24 3.02 13.24
N GLY A 147 -2.08 2.18 12.63
CA GLY A 147 -3.33 2.59 12.01
C GLY A 147 -3.16 3.45 10.75
N VAL A 148 -1.98 3.47 10.12
CA VAL A 148 -1.76 4.23 8.87
C VAL A 148 -2.17 3.44 7.63
N THR A 149 -2.23 2.09 7.72
CA THR A 149 -2.88 1.25 6.72
C THR A 149 -4.39 1.29 6.93
N GLN A 150 -5.13 1.82 5.97
CA GLN A 150 -6.59 1.98 6.06
C GLN A 150 -7.29 1.28 4.90
N PRO A 151 -8.49 0.69 5.12
CA PRO A 151 -9.28 0.14 4.03
C PRO A 151 -9.65 1.25 3.02
N GLY A 152 -9.61 0.90 1.74
CA GLY A 152 -9.92 1.83 0.66
C GLY A 152 -8.78 2.76 0.26
N SER A 153 -7.62 2.70 0.93
CA SER A 153 -6.43 3.48 0.55
C SER A 153 -5.57 2.79 -0.51
N THR A 154 -4.75 3.57 -1.18
CA THR A 154 -3.67 3.11 -2.05
C THR A 154 -2.33 3.21 -1.33
N ILE A 155 -1.55 2.13 -1.32
CA ILE A 155 -0.28 2.03 -0.58
C ILE A 155 0.82 1.55 -1.52
N VAL A 156 2.01 2.14 -1.41
CA VAL A 156 3.21 1.64 -2.10
C VAL A 156 4.38 1.51 -1.15
N CYS A 157 5.26 0.58 -1.46
CA CYS A 157 6.56 0.40 -0.81
C CYS A 157 7.54 -0.21 -1.80
N GLY A 158 8.82 0.10 -1.66
CA GLY A 158 9.89 -0.55 -2.41
C GLY A 158 10.19 -1.97 -1.95
N ASP A 159 9.16 -2.77 -1.66
CA ASP A 159 9.23 -4.13 -1.13
C ASP A 159 8.21 -5.04 -1.80
N SER A 160 8.61 -6.29 -2.09
CA SER A 160 7.78 -7.27 -2.78
C SER A 160 6.57 -7.77 -1.98
N HIS A 161 6.56 -7.60 -0.64
CA HIS A 161 5.48 -8.04 0.24
C HIS A 161 4.39 -6.98 0.47
N THR A 162 4.45 -5.85 -0.23
CA THR A 162 3.52 -4.72 -0.04
C THR A 162 2.06 -5.10 -0.26
N SER A 163 1.78 -6.05 -1.15
CA SER A 163 0.40 -6.52 -1.40
C SER A 163 -0.29 -7.12 -0.17
N THR A 164 0.45 -7.44 0.91
CA THR A 164 -0.11 -7.93 2.18
C THR A 164 -1.11 -6.95 2.81
N HIS A 165 -0.95 -5.63 2.57
CA HIS A 165 -1.91 -4.63 3.03
C HIS A 165 -3.31 -4.80 2.42
N GLY A 166 -3.43 -5.59 1.34
CA GLY A 166 -4.71 -5.99 0.74
C GLY A 166 -5.61 -6.76 1.70
N ALA A 167 -5.05 -7.51 2.66
CA ALA A 167 -5.81 -8.20 3.71
C ALA A 167 -6.61 -7.22 4.58
N LEU A 168 -6.19 -5.96 4.65
CA LEU A 168 -6.83 -4.87 5.39
C LEU A 168 -7.67 -3.96 4.48
N GLY A 169 -7.96 -4.39 3.25
CA GLY A 169 -8.79 -3.66 2.30
C GLY A 169 -8.10 -2.49 1.59
N ALA A 170 -6.77 -2.39 1.64
CA ALA A 170 -6.00 -1.42 0.86
C ALA A 170 -5.62 -1.98 -0.51
N LEU A 171 -5.48 -1.12 -1.53
CA LEU A 171 -4.90 -1.46 -2.81
C LEU A 171 -3.40 -1.14 -2.76
N ALA A 172 -2.56 -2.17 -2.64
CA ALA A 172 -1.16 -2.02 -2.33
C ALA A 172 -0.23 -2.63 -3.38
N PHE A 173 0.84 -1.91 -3.72
CA PHE A 173 1.80 -2.30 -4.75
C PHE A 173 3.23 -2.28 -4.23
N GLY A 174 3.97 -3.38 -4.46
CA GLY A 174 5.42 -3.37 -4.43
C GLY A 174 5.97 -2.67 -5.67
N ILE A 175 6.86 -1.71 -5.50
CA ILE A 175 7.39 -0.87 -6.59
C ILE A 175 8.91 -0.90 -6.64
N GLY A 176 9.46 -0.67 -7.81
CA GLY A 176 10.91 -0.60 -8.02
C GLY A 176 11.51 0.73 -7.53
N THR A 177 12.82 0.77 -7.33
CA THR A 177 13.56 1.94 -6.83
C THR A 177 13.28 3.23 -7.62
N THR A 178 13.18 3.13 -8.95
CA THR A 178 12.85 4.28 -9.81
C THR A 178 11.44 4.81 -9.53
N GLU A 179 10.49 3.90 -9.30
CA GLU A 179 9.11 4.25 -8.97
C GLU A 179 9.02 4.84 -7.56
N VAL A 180 9.85 4.38 -6.60
CA VAL A 180 9.97 5.01 -5.28
C VAL A 180 10.30 6.49 -5.44
N GLY A 181 11.31 6.84 -6.25
CA GLY A 181 11.66 8.23 -6.56
C GLY A 181 10.51 9.00 -7.22
N HIS A 182 9.83 8.37 -8.16
CA HIS A 182 8.69 8.97 -8.84
C HIS A 182 7.55 9.29 -7.85
N VAL A 183 7.18 8.35 -6.98
CA VAL A 183 6.13 8.56 -5.97
C VAL A 183 6.55 9.60 -4.94
N LEU A 184 7.81 9.60 -4.46
CA LEU A 184 8.31 10.65 -3.58
C LEU A 184 8.14 12.06 -4.19
N ALA A 185 8.46 12.22 -5.49
CA ALA A 185 8.38 13.50 -6.17
C ALA A 185 6.95 13.93 -6.53
N THR A 186 6.02 13.01 -6.77
CA THR A 186 4.72 13.30 -7.38
C THR A 186 3.51 12.88 -6.56
N GLN A 187 3.68 11.97 -5.62
CA GLN A 187 2.62 11.24 -4.90
C GLN A 187 1.72 10.40 -5.83
N CYS A 188 2.21 10.05 -6.99
CA CYS A 188 1.49 9.26 -7.99
C CYS A 188 2.32 8.09 -8.50
N LEU A 189 1.62 7.02 -8.89
CA LEU A 189 2.19 5.84 -9.55
C LEU A 189 1.65 5.73 -10.97
N LEU A 190 2.50 5.34 -11.92
CA LEU A 190 2.10 4.97 -13.28
C LEU A 190 1.79 3.47 -13.30
N GLN A 191 0.51 3.10 -13.41
CA GLN A 191 0.08 1.71 -13.30
C GLN A 191 -0.94 1.35 -14.38
N ARG A 192 -0.73 0.23 -15.07
CA ARG A 192 -1.79 -0.40 -15.88
C ARG A 192 -2.84 -0.98 -14.94
N ARG A 193 -4.11 -0.83 -15.30
CA ARG A 193 -5.19 -1.39 -14.48
C ARG A 193 -5.06 -2.91 -14.43
N PRO A 194 -4.88 -3.53 -13.25
CA PRO A 194 -4.86 -4.98 -13.11
C PRO A 194 -6.23 -5.58 -13.45
N GLN A 195 -6.23 -6.82 -13.90
CA GLN A 195 -7.45 -7.63 -13.98
C GLN A 195 -7.81 -8.16 -12.59
N THR A 196 -9.04 -8.65 -12.41
CA THR A 196 -9.46 -9.31 -11.16
C THR A 196 -9.47 -10.81 -11.36
N MET A 197 -8.92 -11.56 -10.41
CA MET A 197 -8.94 -13.02 -10.35
C MET A 197 -9.58 -13.47 -9.04
N GLU A 198 -10.64 -14.27 -9.10
CA GLU A 198 -11.23 -14.91 -7.92
C GLU A 198 -10.44 -16.16 -7.54
N ILE A 199 -10.02 -16.25 -6.28
CA ILE A 199 -9.50 -17.45 -5.64
C ILE A 199 -10.56 -17.96 -4.68
N ARG A 200 -11.33 -18.97 -5.10
CA ARG A 200 -12.42 -19.52 -4.32
C ARG A 200 -12.00 -20.79 -3.60
N VAL A 201 -12.17 -20.78 -2.28
CA VAL A 201 -11.89 -21.93 -1.41
C VAL A 201 -13.15 -22.30 -0.64
N ASP A 202 -13.79 -23.38 -1.05
CA ASP A 202 -15.01 -23.88 -0.45
C ASP A 202 -14.73 -25.06 0.50
N GLY A 203 -15.68 -25.35 1.38
CA GLY A 203 -15.63 -26.42 2.37
C GLY A 203 -15.01 -25.98 3.69
N ARG A 204 -14.58 -26.98 4.46
CA ARG A 204 -13.98 -26.76 5.79
C ARG A 204 -12.52 -27.21 5.79
N LEU A 205 -11.68 -26.45 6.45
CA LEU A 205 -10.29 -26.83 6.67
C LEU A 205 -10.21 -28.00 7.64
N GLY A 206 -9.36 -28.96 7.32
CA GLY A 206 -9.07 -30.10 8.21
C GLY A 206 -8.25 -29.67 9.43
N PRO A 207 -8.17 -30.52 10.47
CA PRO A 207 -7.33 -30.25 11.63
C PRO A 207 -5.88 -29.98 11.22
N GLY A 208 -5.28 -28.89 11.75
CA GLY A 208 -3.90 -28.51 11.49
C GLY A 208 -3.65 -27.78 10.16
N VAL A 209 -4.69 -27.55 9.35
CA VAL A 209 -4.60 -26.76 8.11
C VAL A 209 -4.83 -25.28 8.43
N SER A 210 -3.91 -24.43 8.01
CA SER A 210 -3.91 -22.98 8.24
C SER A 210 -4.14 -22.17 6.94
N ALA A 211 -4.27 -20.86 7.06
CA ALA A 211 -4.31 -19.95 5.91
C ALA A 211 -3.04 -20.06 5.05
N LYS A 212 -1.88 -20.35 5.66
CA LYS A 212 -0.62 -20.54 4.95
C LYS A 212 -0.66 -21.75 4.01
N ASP A 213 -1.31 -22.83 4.44
CA ASP A 213 -1.45 -24.03 3.59
C ASP A 213 -2.33 -23.74 2.37
N ILE A 214 -3.37 -22.90 2.53
CA ILE A 214 -4.21 -22.45 1.42
C ILE A 214 -3.36 -21.70 0.39
N ILE A 215 -2.60 -20.67 0.80
CA ILE A 215 -1.82 -19.90 -0.16
C ILE A 215 -0.72 -20.72 -0.82
N LEU A 216 -0.08 -21.64 -0.09
CA LEU A 216 0.91 -22.55 -0.67
C LEU A 216 0.27 -23.50 -1.69
N ALA A 217 -0.94 -24.00 -1.43
CA ALA A 217 -1.68 -24.82 -2.39
C ALA A 217 -2.09 -24.01 -3.65
N VAL A 218 -2.48 -22.75 -3.47
CA VAL A 218 -2.77 -21.82 -4.59
C VAL A 218 -1.52 -21.62 -5.45
N ILE A 219 -0.37 -21.29 -4.83
CA ILE A 219 0.90 -21.10 -5.53
C ILE A 219 1.32 -22.38 -6.27
N ALA A 220 1.19 -23.54 -5.62
CA ALA A 220 1.48 -24.83 -6.26
C ALA A 220 0.61 -25.10 -7.50
N ARG A 221 -0.62 -24.58 -7.52
CA ARG A 221 -1.58 -24.80 -8.63
C ARG A 221 -1.40 -23.82 -9.79
N ILE A 222 -1.16 -22.54 -9.50
CA ILE A 222 -1.09 -21.49 -10.55
C ILE A 222 0.34 -21.03 -10.86
N GLY A 223 1.33 -21.48 -10.08
CA GLY A 223 2.72 -21.03 -10.16
C GLY A 223 2.95 -19.70 -9.44
N GLU A 224 4.20 -19.36 -9.21
CA GLU A 224 4.60 -18.11 -8.53
C GLU A 224 4.23 -16.85 -9.31
N ALA A 225 4.16 -16.93 -10.64
CA ALA A 225 3.77 -15.82 -11.52
C ALA A 225 2.29 -15.84 -11.90
N GLY A 226 1.49 -16.80 -11.41
CA GLY A 226 0.11 -16.99 -11.83
C GLY A 226 -0.83 -15.83 -11.52
N GLY A 227 -0.51 -14.99 -10.55
CA GLY A 227 -1.23 -13.78 -10.19
C GLY A 227 -0.72 -12.49 -10.86
N THR A 228 0.30 -12.56 -11.70
CA THR A 228 0.89 -11.36 -12.31
C THR A 228 -0.15 -10.59 -13.13
N GLY A 229 -0.23 -9.29 -12.92
CA GLY A 229 -1.21 -8.42 -13.59
C GLY A 229 -2.64 -8.54 -13.07
N HIS A 230 -2.86 -9.23 -11.94
CA HIS A 230 -4.17 -9.40 -11.33
C HIS A 230 -4.21 -8.88 -9.89
N VAL A 231 -5.38 -8.42 -9.49
CA VAL A 231 -5.78 -8.33 -8.09
C VAL A 231 -6.48 -9.63 -7.72
N LEU A 232 -5.98 -10.33 -6.69
CA LEU A 232 -6.55 -11.59 -6.23
C LEU A 232 -7.61 -11.30 -5.17
N GLU A 233 -8.85 -11.75 -5.41
CA GLU A 233 -9.95 -11.68 -4.44
C GLU A 233 -10.21 -13.08 -3.90
N TYR A 234 -9.98 -13.26 -2.59
CA TYR A 234 -10.19 -14.52 -1.90
C TYR A 234 -11.63 -14.65 -1.45
N THR A 235 -12.30 -15.73 -1.81
CA THR A 235 -13.72 -16.00 -1.54
C THR A 235 -13.94 -17.45 -1.09
N GLY A 236 -15.18 -17.78 -0.76
CA GLY A 236 -15.59 -19.15 -0.38
C GLY A 236 -15.78 -19.34 1.12
N GLU A 237 -16.29 -20.51 1.51
CA GLU A 237 -16.64 -20.82 2.88
C GLU A 237 -15.41 -20.88 3.80
N ALA A 238 -14.34 -21.50 3.34
CA ALA A 238 -13.10 -21.63 4.10
C ALA A 238 -12.46 -20.25 4.38
N ILE A 239 -12.46 -19.35 3.39
CA ILE A 239 -11.91 -17.99 3.57
C ILE A 239 -12.73 -17.20 4.59
N ARG A 240 -14.06 -17.26 4.54
CA ARG A 240 -14.93 -16.56 5.51
C ARG A 240 -14.80 -17.09 6.94
N ALA A 241 -14.34 -18.31 7.10
CA ALA A 241 -14.14 -18.94 8.42
C ALA A 241 -12.77 -18.66 9.04
N LEU A 242 -11.83 -18.07 8.30
CA LEU A 242 -10.50 -17.67 8.81
C LEU A 242 -10.62 -16.46 9.72
N SER A 243 -9.77 -16.40 10.75
CA SER A 243 -9.52 -15.18 11.53
C SER A 243 -8.57 -14.25 10.74
N MET A 244 -8.36 -13.06 11.27
CA MET A 244 -7.34 -12.11 10.75
C MET A 244 -5.93 -12.44 11.26
N GLU A 245 -5.80 -13.36 12.20
CA GLU A 245 -4.56 -13.83 12.81
C GLU A 245 -3.98 -15.05 12.12
#